data_51769757f3a6432e85ccc44aaa809ec1
#
_entry.id   51769757f3a6432e85ccc44aaa809ec1
#
_cell.length_a   1.000
_cell.length_b   1.000
_cell.length_c   1.000
_cell.angle_alpha   90.00
_cell.angle_beta   90.00
_cell.angle_gamma   90.00
#
_symmetry.space_group_name_H-M   'P 1'
#
loop_
_entity.id
_entity.type
_entity.pdbx_description
1 polymer ?
#
loop_
_entity_poly.entity_id
_entity_poly.type
_entity_poly.pdbx_seq_one_letter_code
_entity_poly.pdbx_strand_id
1 'polypeptide(L)'
;MKKTLAVLLCFVTLLFASACGKSTNAPAVTTETAVPAPGNAVDVDLTKLSSTMVYSEVYAMMTEPENYIGKTVKMHGNFATQEYNGQRLYACIVQDATACCAQGLEFEPESTLSYPDDYPEPGAEITVTGTFDSYKEEVDGNTYIYLVLRNAQMV
;
A
#
# COMPACT_ATOMS: atom_id res chain seq x y z
N MET A 1 -23.43 -55.06 13.09
CA MET A 1 -23.94 -54.41 11.88
C MET A 1 -23.35 -53.03 11.71
N LYS A 2 -22.03 -52.85 11.68
CA LYS A 2 -21.32 -51.56 11.52
C LYS A 2 -20.09 -51.62 10.63
N LYS A 3 -19.90 -52.66 9.82
CA LYS A 3 -18.67 -52.86 9.02
C LYS A 3 -18.87 -52.97 7.50
N THR A 4 -20.08 -52.80 6.99
CA THR A 4 -20.39 -52.99 5.55
C THR A 4 -20.73 -51.69 4.79
N LEU A 5 -20.62 -50.51 5.43
CA LEU A 5 -20.93 -49.22 4.78
C LEU A 5 -19.69 -48.46 4.29
N ALA A 6 -18.49 -48.96 4.55
CA ALA A 6 -17.23 -48.27 4.20
C ALA A 6 -16.61 -48.70 2.85
N VAL A 7 -17.17 -49.67 2.15
CA VAL A 7 -16.57 -50.22 0.91
C VAL A 7 -17.26 -49.70 -0.36
N LEU A 8 -18.40 -49.02 -0.26
CA LEU A 8 -19.13 -48.56 -1.44
C LEU A 8 -18.82 -47.17 -1.92
N LEU A 9 -17.90 -46.45 -1.25
CA LEU A 9 -17.57 -45.03 -1.61
C LEU A 9 -16.25 -44.88 -2.39
N CYS A 10 -15.56 -45.98 -2.73
CA CYS A 10 -14.25 -45.92 -3.41
C CYS A 10 -14.27 -46.24 -4.90
N PHE A 11 -15.43 -46.37 -5.56
CA PHE A 11 -15.51 -46.85 -6.96
C PHE A 11 -16.03 -45.85 -7.99
N VAL A 12 -16.17 -44.55 -7.67
CA VAL A 12 -16.75 -43.55 -8.60
C VAL A 12 -15.74 -42.49 -9.08
N THR A 13 -14.45 -42.60 -8.76
CA THR A 13 -13.47 -41.54 -9.16
C THR A 13 -12.44 -41.97 -10.22
N LEU A 14 -12.81 -42.84 -11.13
CA LEU A 14 -11.89 -43.28 -12.19
C LEU A 14 -12.55 -43.30 -13.57
N LEU A 15 -12.93 -42.11 -14.10
CA LEU A 15 -13.27 -41.98 -15.52
C LEU A 15 -13.41 -40.47 -15.89
N PHE A 16 -12.30 -39.70 -15.95
CA PHE A 16 -12.15 -38.54 -16.80
C PHE A 16 -10.67 -38.23 -17.01
N ALA A 17 -10.02 -39.06 -17.82
CA ALA A 17 -8.76 -38.66 -18.41
C ALA A 17 -8.89 -38.85 -19.92
N SER A 18 -8.97 -37.76 -20.66
CA SER A 18 -8.47 -37.61 -22.03
C SER A 18 -9.23 -36.48 -22.74
N ALA A 19 -8.65 -35.30 -22.77
CA ALA A 19 -8.78 -34.37 -23.89
C ALA A 19 -7.50 -33.54 -23.97
N CYS A 20 -6.53 -34.07 -24.67
CA CYS A 20 -5.38 -33.33 -25.18
C CYS A 20 -5.88 -32.49 -26.35
N GLY A 21 -6.09 -31.20 -26.18
CA GLY A 21 -6.38 -30.20 -27.21
C GLY A 21 -5.12 -29.43 -27.56
N LYS A 22 -4.76 -29.48 -28.81
CA LYS A 22 -3.56 -29.01 -29.50
C LYS A 22 -3.38 -27.48 -29.33
N SER A 23 -2.21 -27.08 -28.90
CA SER A 23 -1.66 -25.72 -28.87
C SER A 23 -1.74 -25.05 -30.24
N THR A 24 -2.35 -23.86 -30.27
CA THR A 24 -2.12 -22.87 -31.32
C THR A 24 -1.35 -21.71 -30.71
N ASN A 25 -0.25 -21.37 -31.38
CA ASN A 25 0.68 -20.30 -31.07
C ASN A 25 -0.03 -18.98 -30.80
N ALA A 26 0.04 -18.50 -29.57
CA ALA A 26 -0.13 -17.09 -29.23
C ALA A 26 1.23 -16.39 -29.37
N PRO A 27 1.30 -15.21 -29.98
CA PRO A 27 2.54 -14.47 -30.07
C PRO A 27 3.02 -14.08 -28.66
N ALA A 28 4.31 -14.30 -28.41
CA ALA A 28 4.97 -13.83 -27.21
C ALA A 28 4.80 -12.31 -27.11
N VAL A 29 4.01 -11.86 -26.15
CA VAL A 29 4.05 -10.48 -25.71
C VAL A 29 5.35 -10.32 -24.95
N THR A 30 6.34 -9.77 -25.63
CA THR A 30 7.56 -9.25 -25.00
C THR A 30 7.09 -8.11 -24.10
N THR A 31 6.99 -8.37 -22.81
CA THR A 31 6.84 -7.29 -21.81
C THR A 31 8.17 -6.57 -21.79
N GLU A 32 8.26 -5.56 -22.64
CA GLU A 32 9.31 -4.56 -22.57
C GLU A 32 9.10 -3.84 -21.23
N THR A 33 9.99 -4.10 -20.28
CA THR A 33 10.08 -3.35 -19.03
C THR A 33 10.49 -1.94 -19.43
N ALA A 34 9.50 -1.10 -19.71
CA ALA A 34 9.70 0.32 -19.87
C ALA A 34 10.18 0.85 -18.52
N VAL A 35 11.46 1.21 -18.42
CA VAL A 35 12.00 2.06 -17.38
C VAL A 35 11.20 3.37 -17.46
N PRO A 36 10.42 3.77 -16.44
CA PRO A 36 9.71 5.03 -16.48
C PRO A 36 10.74 6.16 -16.54
N ALA A 37 10.56 7.05 -17.51
CA ALA A 37 11.25 8.32 -17.51
C ALA A 37 10.87 9.11 -16.26
N PRO A 38 11.78 9.91 -15.64
CA PRO A 38 11.48 10.71 -14.47
C PRO A 38 10.48 11.81 -14.85
N GLY A 39 9.22 11.65 -14.47
CA GLY A 39 8.18 12.64 -14.72
C GLY A 39 6.76 12.09 -14.47
N ASN A 40 6.21 12.35 -13.30
CA ASN A 40 4.78 12.40 -12.98
C ASN A 40 3.90 11.14 -13.10
N ALA A 41 4.42 9.94 -13.29
CA ALA A 41 3.61 8.73 -13.22
C ALA A 41 3.47 8.31 -11.74
N VAL A 42 2.23 8.24 -11.25
CA VAL A 42 1.91 7.68 -9.94
C VAL A 42 1.87 6.16 -10.07
N ASP A 43 2.75 5.45 -9.35
CA ASP A 43 2.83 3.99 -9.39
C ASP A 43 1.71 3.34 -8.58
N VAL A 44 1.34 3.94 -7.44
CA VAL A 44 0.28 3.48 -6.54
C VAL A 44 -0.67 4.64 -6.25
N ASP A 45 -1.83 4.62 -6.88
CA ASP A 45 -2.86 5.66 -6.72
C ASP A 45 -4.00 5.16 -5.84
N LEU A 46 -3.90 5.43 -4.53
CA LEU A 46 -4.90 5.04 -3.55
C LEU A 46 -6.21 5.83 -3.68
N THR A 47 -6.19 6.98 -4.34
CA THR A 47 -7.40 7.79 -4.54
C THR A 47 -8.42 7.14 -5.47
N LYS A 48 -8.03 6.10 -6.20
CA LYS A 48 -8.89 5.30 -7.08
C LYS A 48 -9.51 4.09 -6.42
N LEU A 49 -9.14 3.81 -5.17
CA LEU A 49 -9.58 2.64 -4.43
C LEU A 49 -10.78 2.97 -3.54
N SER A 50 -11.57 1.97 -3.17
CA SER A 50 -12.56 2.12 -2.12
C SER A 50 -11.89 2.25 -0.75
N SER A 51 -12.58 2.84 0.24
CA SER A 51 -12.03 3.05 1.59
C SER A 51 -11.47 1.76 2.22
N THR A 52 -12.17 0.64 2.06
CA THR A 52 -11.70 -0.67 2.54
C THR A 52 -10.40 -1.10 1.85
N MET A 53 -10.27 -0.86 0.55
CA MET A 53 -9.06 -1.19 -0.21
C MET A 53 -7.91 -0.26 0.12
N VAL A 54 -8.18 1.05 0.31
CA VAL A 54 -7.16 2.02 0.76
C VAL A 54 -6.54 1.56 2.08
N TYR A 55 -7.37 1.25 3.08
CA TYR A 55 -6.89 0.78 4.38
C TYR A 55 -6.04 -0.49 4.27
N SER A 56 -6.49 -1.46 3.45
CA SER A 56 -5.76 -2.71 3.22
C SER A 56 -4.43 -2.48 2.52
N GLU A 57 -4.38 -1.55 1.55
CA GLU A 57 -3.14 -1.23 0.83
C GLU A 57 -2.14 -0.51 1.71
N VAL A 58 -2.58 0.46 2.53
CA VAL A 58 -1.71 1.11 3.53
C VAL A 58 -1.20 0.08 4.55
N TYR A 59 -2.03 -0.87 4.96
CA TYR A 59 -1.58 -1.97 5.82
C TYR A 59 -0.50 -2.84 5.15
N ALA A 60 -0.66 -3.15 3.86
CA ALA A 60 0.35 -3.90 3.10
C ALA A 60 1.68 -3.11 3.00
N MET A 61 1.63 -1.79 2.79
CA MET A 61 2.82 -0.93 2.82
C MET A 61 3.54 -0.98 4.17
N MET A 62 2.81 -1.11 5.27
CA MET A 62 3.40 -1.19 6.62
C MET A 62 4.00 -2.57 6.93
N THR A 63 3.44 -3.64 6.37
CA THR A 63 3.86 -5.02 6.66
C THR A 63 4.89 -5.56 5.68
N GLU A 64 4.89 -5.07 4.44
CA GLU A 64 5.77 -5.48 3.34
C GLU A 64 6.34 -4.25 2.61
N PRO A 65 7.02 -3.33 3.33
CA PRO A 65 7.45 -2.05 2.77
C PRO A 65 8.40 -2.18 1.58
N GLU A 66 9.19 -3.25 1.51
CA GLU A 66 10.12 -3.53 0.42
C GLU A 66 9.45 -3.60 -0.96
N ASN A 67 8.17 -3.94 -1.00
CA ASN A 67 7.40 -3.98 -2.24
C ASN A 67 7.05 -2.58 -2.77
N TYR A 68 7.24 -1.54 -1.95
CA TYR A 68 6.80 -0.16 -2.24
C TYR A 68 7.94 0.86 -2.27
N ILE A 69 9.09 0.56 -1.69
CA ILE A 69 10.26 1.46 -1.67
C ILE A 69 10.58 1.98 -3.08
N GLY A 70 10.69 3.30 -3.20
CA GLY A 70 11.00 4.01 -4.45
C GLY A 70 9.78 4.23 -5.37
N LYS A 71 8.61 3.70 -5.05
CA LYS A 71 7.39 3.95 -5.83
C LYS A 71 6.78 5.32 -5.50
N THR A 72 6.23 5.97 -6.50
CA THR A 72 5.42 7.18 -6.31
C THR A 72 4.02 6.79 -5.86
N VAL A 73 3.67 7.17 -4.64
CA VAL A 73 2.38 6.90 -4.01
C VAL A 73 1.56 8.17 -3.96
N LYS A 74 0.28 8.08 -4.33
CA LYS A 74 -0.72 9.14 -4.15
C LYS A 74 -1.82 8.64 -3.23
N MET A 75 -2.07 9.36 -2.13
CA MET A 75 -3.10 9.02 -1.16
C MET A 75 -3.93 10.22 -0.76
N HIS A 76 -5.17 9.95 -0.35
CA HIS A 76 -6.10 10.93 0.20
C HIS A 76 -6.50 10.51 1.61
N GLY A 77 -6.51 11.46 2.53
CA GLY A 77 -6.85 11.19 3.94
C GLY A 77 -6.89 12.46 4.75
N ASN A 78 -6.84 12.32 6.06
CA ASN A 78 -6.88 13.44 6.99
C ASN A 78 -5.47 13.89 7.38
N PHE A 79 -5.24 15.18 7.38
CA PHE A 79 -3.99 15.78 7.85
C PHE A 79 -3.81 15.58 9.34
N ALA A 80 -2.64 15.11 9.72
CA ALA A 80 -2.22 15.04 11.11
C ALA A 80 -0.80 15.59 11.26
N THR A 81 -0.51 16.18 12.41
CA THR A 81 0.84 16.65 12.76
C THR A 81 1.08 16.49 14.24
N GLN A 82 2.32 16.22 14.59
CA GLN A 82 2.78 16.24 15.97
C GLN A 82 4.20 16.76 16.07
N GLU A 83 4.56 17.27 17.22
CA GLU A 83 5.94 17.62 17.54
C GLU A 83 6.59 16.48 18.32
N TYR A 84 7.73 16.03 17.83
CA TYR A 84 8.51 14.97 18.46
C TYR A 84 10.00 15.34 18.40
N ASN A 85 10.68 15.33 19.54
CA ASN A 85 12.10 15.69 19.69
C ASN A 85 12.50 17.03 19.02
N GLY A 86 11.61 18.03 19.05
CA GLY A 86 11.85 19.34 18.44
C GLY A 86 11.69 19.36 16.93
N GLN A 87 11.26 18.27 16.33
CA GLN A 87 10.89 18.18 14.91
C GLN A 87 9.38 18.07 14.78
N ARG A 88 8.83 18.68 13.74
CA ARG A 88 7.42 18.54 13.41
C ARG A 88 7.24 17.47 12.35
N LEU A 89 6.45 16.46 12.70
CA LEU A 89 6.10 15.37 11.82
C LEU A 89 4.73 15.65 11.21
N TYR A 90 4.54 15.26 9.95
CA TYR A 90 3.30 15.39 9.20
C TYR A 90 2.87 14.01 8.72
N ALA A 91 1.58 13.73 8.75
CA ALA A 91 1.04 12.46 8.29
C ALA A 91 -0.29 12.64 7.55
N CYS A 92 -0.55 11.75 6.61
CA CYS A 92 -1.84 11.57 5.97
C CYS A 92 -2.46 10.29 6.54
N ILE A 93 -3.60 10.45 7.22
CA ILE A 93 -4.27 9.38 7.97
C ILE A 93 -5.47 8.88 7.18
N VAL A 94 -5.56 7.56 7.00
CA VAL A 94 -6.72 6.87 6.43
C VAL A 94 -7.44 6.07 7.50
N GLN A 95 -8.75 5.95 7.37
CA GLN A 95 -9.59 5.18 8.28
C GLN A 95 -10.14 3.94 7.57
N ASP A 96 -10.43 2.90 8.33
CA ASP A 96 -11.18 1.78 7.80
C ASP A 96 -12.63 2.17 7.47
N ALA A 97 -13.39 1.27 6.82
CA ALA A 97 -14.76 1.55 6.42
C ALA A 97 -15.72 1.82 7.59
N THR A 98 -15.34 1.46 8.82
CA THR A 98 -16.13 1.67 10.04
C THR A 98 -15.63 2.84 10.86
N ALA A 99 -14.52 3.45 10.45
CA ALA A 99 -13.81 4.52 11.17
C ALA A 99 -13.40 4.13 12.63
N CYS A 100 -13.30 2.83 12.91
CA CYS A 100 -12.85 2.34 14.22
C CYS A 100 -11.32 2.21 14.32
N CYS A 101 -10.64 2.09 13.18
CA CYS A 101 -9.20 1.95 13.10
C CYS A 101 -8.63 2.99 12.11
N ALA A 102 -7.48 3.53 12.44
CA ALA A 102 -6.79 4.48 11.57
C ALA A 102 -5.34 4.03 11.35
N GLN A 103 -4.84 4.27 10.16
CA GLN A 103 -3.45 4.09 9.77
C GLN A 103 -3.01 5.29 8.95
N GLY A 104 -1.71 5.48 8.76
CA GLY A 104 -1.23 6.59 7.95
C GLY A 104 0.23 6.45 7.59
N LEU A 105 0.64 7.28 6.66
CA LEU A 105 2.04 7.44 6.29
C LEU A 105 2.50 8.85 6.67
N GLU A 106 3.70 8.93 7.20
CA GLU A 106 4.38 10.22 7.33
C GLU A 106 4.67 10.78 5.94
N PHE A 107 4.81 12.10 5.84
CA PHE A 107 5.29 12.73 4.63
C PHE A 107 6.23 13.91 4.92
N GLU A 108 7.23 14.05 4.07
CA GLU A 108 8.15 15.18 4.08
C GLU A 108 7.88 16.04 2.84
N PRO A 109 7.44 17.29 3.02
CA PRO A 109 7.13 18.18 1.91
C PRO A 109 8.36 18.47 1.03
N GLU A 110 8.15 18.54 -0.27
CA GLU A 110 9.19 18.97 -1.23
C GLU A 110 9.56 20.44 -1.05
N SER A 111 8.60 21.27 -0.65
CA SER A 111 8.75 22.71 -0.55
C SER A 111 9.02 23.17 0.88
N THR A 112 9.56 24.39 1.01
CA THR A 112 9.77 25.09 2.27
C THR A 112 8.47 25.68 2.80
N LEU A 113 7.45 24.84 3.04
CA LEU A 113 6.22 25.25 3.69
C LEU A 113 6.48 25.59 5.15
N SER A 114 5.85 26.66 5.63
CA SER A 114 5.95 27.14 7.00
C SER A 114 4.72 26.75 7.79
N TYR A 115 4.89 25.96 8.85
CA TYR A 115 3.79 25.63 9.74
C TYR A 115 3.58 26.78 10.76
N PRO A 116 2.35 27.18 11.09
CA PRO A 116 1.08 26.61 10.61
C PRO A 116 0.55 27.25 9.31
N ASP A 117 1.13 28.34 8.83
CA ASP A 117 0.54 29.26 7.86
C ASP A 117 0.23 28.62 6.50
N ASP A 118 1.06 27.68 6.06
CA ASP A 118 0.95 27.00 4.76
C ASP A 118 0.31 25.60 4.87
N TYR A 119 -0.17 25.23 6.06
CA TYR A 119 -0.76 23.91 6.30
C TYR A 119 -2.25 24.03 6.65
N PRO A 120 -3.05 23.02 6.28
CA PRO A 120 -4.44 22.96 6.74
C PRO A 120 -4.51 22.68 8.25
N GLU A 121 -5.68 22.92 8.83
CA GLU A 121 -5.94 22.52 10.21
C GLU A 121 -5.87 20.99 10.37
N PRO A 122 -5.35 20.46 11.50
CA PRO A 122 -5.37 19.04 11.77
C PRO A 122 -6.78 18.44 11.66
N GLY A 123 -6.91 17.34 10.95
CA GLY A 123 -8.19 16.69 10.63
C GLY A 123 -8.79 17.10 9.29
N ALA A 124 -8.27 18.14 8.62
CA ALA A 124 -8.71 18.49 7.28
C ALA A 124 -8.31 17.41 6.25
N GLU A 125 -9.11 17.25 5.22
CA GLU A 125 -8.81 16.36 4.11
C GLU A 125 -7.67 16.92 3.26
N ILE A 126 -6.71 16.07 2.94
CA ILE A 126 -5.56 16.38 2.08
C ILE A 126 -5.35 15.27 1.05
N THR A 127 -4.71 15.61 -0.04
CA THR A 127 -4.12 14.64 -0.96
C THR A 127 -2.61 14.82 -0.98
N VAL A 128 -1.89 13.74 -0.76
CA VAL A 128 -0.42 13.74 -0.74
C VAL A 128 0.10 12.82 -1.84
N THR A 129 1.11 13.29 -2.56
CA THR A 129 1.84 12.49 -3.55
C THR A 129 3.32 12.60 -3.26
N GLY A 130 4.00 11.46 -3.08
CA GLY A 130 5.44 11.44 -2.76
C GLY A 130 6.07 10.08 -3.06
N THR A 131 7.38 10.00 -2.91
CA THR A 131 8.13 8.75 -3.08
C THR A 131 8.14 7.97 -1.77
N PHE A 132 7.64 6.74 -1.79
CA PHE A 132 7.61 5.88 -0.61
C PHE A 132 9.03 5.42 -0.24
N ASP A 133 9.37 5.62 1.02
CA ASP A 133 10.67 5.29 1.59
C ASP A 133 10.53 4.88 3.06
N SER A 134 11.61 4.45 3.68
CA SER A 134 11.69 4.14 5.09
C SER A 134 12.97 4.70 5.71
N TYR A 135 12.91 5.01 7.00
CA TYR A 135 14.08 5.36 7.78
C TYR A 135 14.08 4.62 9.12
N LYS A 136 15.24 4.59 9.76
CA LYS A 136 15.40 3.94 11.07
C LYS A 136 15.74 4.97 12.13
N GLU A 137 15.17 4.78 13.32
CA GLU A 137 15.48 5.57 14.49
C GLU A 137 15.77 4.64 15.67
N GLU A 138 16.78 4.99 16.46
CA GLU A 138 17.13 4.30 17.70
C GLU A 138 16.46 5.04 18.86
N VAL A 139 15.53 4.38 19.55
CA VAL A 139 14.84 4.92 20.71
C VAL A 139 14.98 3.94 21.87
N ASP A 140 15.59 4.37 22.98
CA ASP A 140 15.82 3.56 24.18
C ASP A 140 16.49 2.20 23.91
N GLY A 141 17.45 2.17 22.94
CA GLY A 141 18.18 0.97 22.55
C GLY A 141 17.40 0.00 21.66
N ASN A 142 16.24 0.39 21.17
CA ASN A 142 15.47 -0.35 20.17
C ASN A 142 15.50 0.38 18.83
N THR A 143 15.62 -0.38 17.74
CA THR A 143 15.51 0.15 16.38
C THR A 143 14.06 0.12 15.92
N TYR A 144 13.52 1.28 15.55
CA TYR A 144 12.20 1.41 14.94
C TYR A 144 12.36 1.76 13.46
N ILE A 145 11.45 1.22 12.65
CA ILE A 145 11.37 1.52 11.21
C ILE A 145 10.13 2.39 11.00
N TYR A 146 10.33 3.57 10.43
CA TYR A 146 9.29 4.52 10.07
C TYR A 146 9.14 4.55 8.55
N LEU A 147 7.92 4.75 8.09
CA LEU A 147 7.57 4.80 6.68
C LEU A 147 7.17 6.23 6.32
N VAL A 148 7.68 6.73 5.20
CA VAL A 148 7.55 8.13 4.83
C VAL A 148 7.34 8.29 3.32
N LEU A 149 6.55 9.28 2.93
CA LEU A 149 6.50 9.78 1.56
C LEU A 149 7.46 10.97 1.45
N ARG A 150 8.58 10.78 0.76
CA ARG A 150 9.59 11.82 0.55
C ARG A 150 9.25 12.71 -0.62
N ASN A 151 9.76 13.94 -0.60
CA ASN A 151 9.53 14.95 -1.64
C ASN A 151 8.03 15.10 -1.93
N ALA A 152 7.25 15.16 -0.88
CA ALA A 152 5.80 15.08 -0.96
C ALA A 152 5.19 16.42 -1.38
N GLN A 153 4.26 16.34 -2.33
CA GLN A 153 3.36 17.43 -2.71
C GLN A 153 2.02 17.22 -2.01
N MET A 154 1.56 18.22 -1.28
CA MET A 154 0.28 18.24 -0.58
C MET A 154 -0.67 19.24 -1.25
N VAL A 155 -1.91 18.82 -1.49
CA VAL A 155 -3.01 19.64 -2.02
C VAL A 155 -4.32 19.33 -1.31
#